data_130e5ef4a83c527a69b1ed323eea3268
#
_entry.id   130e5ef4a83c527a69b1ed323eea3268
#
_cell.length_a   1.000
_cell.length_b   1.000
_cell.length_c   1.000
_cell.angle_alpha   90.00
_cell.angle_beta   90.00
_cell.angle_gamma   90.00
#
_symmetry.space_group_name_H-M   'P 1'
#
loop_
_entity.id
_entity.type
_entity.pdbx_description
1 polymer ?
#
loop_
_entity_poly.entity_id
_entity_poly.type
_entity_poly.pdbx_seq_one_letter_code
_entity_poly.pdbx_strand_id
1 'polypeptide(L)'
;LLAILTAITATPVIAETANFGTFNLSTNFNPAQGTVQGFTRGSYSLSAISNRDRDQKACIGFADPNPDHIMVLEKDFPQMTIQVDSNGNDTTLLIQGPDQTTIRCGDDTGKSKDASISDRNWKRGTYRIWVGTFNPGAKRDYTLQVEQQ
;
A
#
# COMPACT_ATOMS: atom_id res chain seq x y z
N LEU A 1 -45.58 15.99 29.06
CA LEU A 1 -44.55 15.05 28.65
C LEU A 1 -43.75 15.68 27.49
N LEU A 2 -42.50 16.09 27.76
CA LEU A 2 -41.63 16.73 26.75
C LEU A 2 -40.80 15.64 26.09
N ALA A 3 -41.01 15.38 24.79
CA ALA A 3 -40.21 14.48 24.04
C ALA A 3 -38.94 15.20 23.57
N ILE A 4 -37.76 14.78 24.08
CA ILE A 4 -36.47 15.27 23.62
C ILE A 4 -36.10 14.50 22.35
N LEU A 5 -36.15 15.18 21.20
CA LEU A 5 -35.68 14.64 19.93
C LEU A 5 -34.17 14.83 19.88
N THR A 6 -33.42 13.75 20.11
CA THR A 6 -31.96 13.75 19.89
C THR A 6 -31.68 13.64 18.39
N ALA A 7 -31.25 14.75 17.79
CA ALA A 7 -30.76 14.74 16.43
C ALA A 7 -29.38 14.04 16.38
N ILE A 8 -29.31 12.87 15.73
CA ILE A 8 -28.08 12.22 15.44
C ILE A 8 -27.47 12.93 14.22
N THR A 9 -26.48 13.77 14.45
CA THR A 9 -25.69 14.37 13.36
C THR A 9 -24.70 13.32 12.84
N ALA A 10 -24.99 12.77 11.65
CA ALA A 10 -24.01 11.95 10.94
C ALA A 10 -22.91 12.89 10.43
N THR A 11 -21.67 12.70 10.92
CA THR A 11 -20.49 13.35 10.32
C THR A 11 -20.21 12.68 8.97
N PRO A 12 -20.00 13.45 7.88
CA PRO A 12 -19.65 12.85 6.61
C PRO A 12 -18.29 12.14 6.75
N VAL A 13 -18.26 10.83 6.44
CA VAL A 13 -17.02 10.07 6.32
C VAL A 13 -16.40 10.48 4.99
N ILE A 14 -15.29 11.22 5.03
CA ILE A 14 -14.51 11.52 3.83
C ILE A 14 -13.82 10.22 3.41
N ALA A 15 -14.15 9.71 2.23
CA ALA A 15 -13.45 8.56 1.65
C ALA A 15 -11.98 8.90 1.48
N GLU A 16 -11.10 8.00 1.90
CA GLU A 16 -9.67 8.14 1.70
C GLU A 16 -9.33 8.11 0.21
N THR A 17 -8.50 9.03 -0.24
CA THR A 17 -8.07 9.15 -1.63
C THR A 17 -6.63 8.71 -1.78
N ALA A 18 -6.36 7.96 -2.86
CA ALA A 18 -5.02 7.60 -3.28
C ALA A 18 -4.70 8.27 -4.61
N ASN A 19 -3.41 8.46 -4.91
CA ASN A 19 -2.95 9.12 -6.13
C ASN A 19 -3.45 8.41 -7.40
N PHE A 20 -3.50 7.07 -7.39
CA PHE A 20 -3.86 6.23 -8.51
C PHE A 20 -5.06 5.31 -8.25
N GLY A 21 -5.83 5.62 -7.22
CA GLY A 21 -7.12 4.98 -6.96
C GLY A 21 -7.11 3.79 -6.03
N THR A 22 -8.24 3.12 -6.02
CA THR A 22 -8.54 1.98 -5.14
C THR A 22 -8.84 0.75 -5.95
N PHE A 23 -8.35 -0.41 -5.52
CA PHE A 23 -8.68 -1.71 -6.10
C PHE A 23 -9.06 -2.72 -5.03
N ASN A 24 -9.97 -3.62 -5.37
CA ASN A 24 -10.54 -4.61 -4.46
C ASN A 24 -10.12 -6.01 -4.88
N LEU A 25 -9.73 -6.83 -3.90
CA LEU A 25 -9.35 -8.21 -4.12
C LEU A 25 -10.24 -9.15 -3.32
N SER A 26 -10.92 -10.04 -4.02
CA SER A 26 -11.76 -11.10 -3.47
C SER A 26 -11.09 -12.46 -3.62
N THR A 27 -11.79 -13.52 -3.20
CA THR A 27 -11.31 -14.90 -3.35
C THR A 27 -10.99 -15.21 -4.82
N ASN A 28 -9.82 -15.79 -5.07
CA ASN A 28 -9.39 -16.24 -6.39
C ASN A 28 -9.43 -15.12 -7.44
N PHE A 29 -9.02 -13.92 -7.06
CA PHE A 29 -8.90 -12.82 -8.02
C PHE A 29 -7.95 -13.20 -9.16
N ASN A 30 -8.26 -12.75 -10.36
CA ASN A 30 -7.41 -12.98 -11.53
C ASN A 30 -6.24 -11.97 -11.57
N PRO A 31 -5.17 -12.23 -12.36
CA PRO A 31 -4.03 -11.34 -12.44
C PRO A 31 -4.37 -9.89 -12.80
N ALA A 32 -5.36 -9.66 -13.66
CA ALA A 32 -5.77 -8.30 -14.05
C ALA A 32 -6.35 -7.51 -12.87
N GLN A 33 -7.06 -8.16 -11.97
CA GLN A 33 -7.63 -7.53 -10.77
C GLN A 33 -6.53 -7.14 -9.75
N GLY A 34 -5.43 -7.88 -9.73
CA GLY A 34 -4.28 -7.62 -8.88
C GLY A 34 -3.21 -6.72 -9.52
N THR A 35 -3.47 -6.14 -10.68
CA THR A 35 -2.49 -5.33 -11.43
C THR A 35 -2.97 -3.88 -11.54
N VAL A 36 -2.16 -2.95 -11.04
CA VAL A 36 -2.42 -1.50 -11.13
C VAL A 36 -1.16 -0.78 -11.55
N GLN A 37 -1.32 0.44 -12.08
CA GLN A 37 -0.22 1.24 -12.62
C GLN A 37 -0.13 2.58 -11.89
N GLY A 38 1.08 3.14 -11.87
CA GLY A 38 1.34 4.46 -11.32
C GLY A 38 2.72 4.96 -11.72
N PHE A 39 3.13 6.02 -11.09
CA PHE A 39 4.50 6.53 -11.18
C PHE A 39 4.95 7.08 -9.83
N THR A 40 6.24 6.93 -9.54
CA THR A 40 6.84 7.46 -8.32
C THR A 40 7.04 8.97 -8.42
N ARG A 41 6.95 9.65 -7.28
CA ARG A 41 7.24 11.08 -7.16
C ARG A 41 7.38 11.45 -5.68
N GLY A 42 7.88 12.65 -5.44
CA GLY A 42 7.93 13.21 -4.10
C GLY A 42 9.21 12.88 -3.33
N SER A 43 9.36 13.54 -2.22
CA SER A 43 10.53 13.44 -1.35
C SER A 43 10.16 13.24 0.11
N TYR A 44 8.94 12.77 0.37
CA TYR A 44 8.51 12.41 1.71
C TYR A 44 9.16 11.08 2.11
N SER A 45 9.91 11.09 3.22
CA SER A 45 10.60 9.88 3.68
C SER A 45 9.61 8.85 4.20
N LEU A 46 9.64 7.64 3.66
CA LEU A 46 8.81 6.54 4.13
C LEU A 46 9.11 6.15 5.58
N SER A 47 10.33 6.40 6.05
CA SER A 47 10.69 6.21 7.46
C SER A 47 9.92 7.11 8.42
N ALA A 48 9.31 8.20 7.93
CA ALA A 48 8.42 9.04 8.73
C ALA A 48 7.05 8.38 9.00
N ILE A 49 6.63 7.43 8.16
CA ILE A 49 5.46 6.59 8.44
C ILE A 49 5.83 5.52 9.47
N SER A 50 6.93 4.81 9.24
CA SER A 50 7.50 3.84 10.18
C SER A 50 8.98 3.61 9.86
N ASN A 51 9.84 3.59 10.88
CA ASN A 51 11.26 3.27 10.69
C ASN A 51 11.49 1.79 10.35
N ARG A 52 10.64 0.92 10.89
CA ARG A 52 10.74 -0.52 10.71
C ARG A 52 9.36 -1.13 10.53
N ASP A 53 9.31 -2.21 9.80
CA ASP A 53 8.10 -2.98 9.61
C ASP A 53 7.87 -4.01 10.72
N ARG A 54 6.81 -4.80 10.60
CA ARG A 54 6.43 -5.86 11.55
C ARG A 54 7.50 -6.94 11.75
N ASP A 55 8.38 -7.11 10.76
CA ASP A 55 9.49 -8.08 10.80
C ASP A 55 10.85 -7.41 11.07
N GLN A 56 10.85 -6.16 11.53
CA GLN A 56 12.04 -5.36 11.85
C GLN A 56 12.89 -4.97 10.63
N LYS A 57 12.34 -5.09 9.42
CA LYS A 57 13.00 -4.56 8.21
C LYS A 57 12.94 -3.04 8.20
N ALA A 58 14.00 -2.39 7.75
CA ALA A 58 14.02 -0.94 7.59
C ALA A 58 13.03 -0.50 6.50
N CYS A 59 12.26 0.54 6.78
CA CYS A 59 11.40 1.19 5.81
C CYS A 59 12.15 2.38 5.22
N ILE A 60 12.58 2.26 3.98
CA ILE A 60 13.44 3.22 3.31
C ILE A 60 12.79 3.78 2.04
N GLY A 61 13.36 4.86 1.54
CA GLY A 61 12.93 5.49 0.31
C GLY A 61 12.03 6.70 0.51
N PHE A 62 11.66 7.30 -0.60
CA PHE A 62 10.92 8.55 -0.66
C PHE A 62 9.76 8.44 -1.63
N ALA A 63 8.62 9.00 -1.27
CA ALA A 63 7.38 8.94 -2.04
C ALA A 63 6.58 10.23 -1.91
N ASP A 64 5.42 10.27 -2.53
CA ASP A 64 4.40 11.28 -2.22
C ASP A 64 3.89 11.05 -0.77
N PRO A 65 3.55 12.08 -0.02
CA PRO A 65 2.97 11.90 1.31
C PRO A 65 1.61 11.18 1.29
N ASN A 66 0.84 11.31 0.20
CA ASN A 66 -0.39 10.55 0.03
C ASN A 66 -0.07 9.13 -0.48
N PRO A 67 -0.84 8.12 -0.09
CA PRO A 67 -0.66 6.79 -0.65
C PRO A 67 -0.91 6.78 -2.16
N ASP A 68 -0.17 5.95 -2.86
CA ASP A 68 -0.33 5.78 -4.32
C ASP A 68 -1.56 4.94 -4.65
N HIS A 69 -1.80 3.89 -3.87
CA HIS A 69 -2.96 3.02 -4.04
C HIS A 69 -3.61 2.69 -2.71
N ILE A 70 -4.93 2.47 -2.76
CA ILE A 70 -5.68 1.81 -1.69
C ILE A 70 -6.03 0.41 -2.18
N MET A 71 -5.63 -0.60 -1.42
CA MET A 71 -5.99 -1.99 -1.67
C MET A 71 -7.00 -2.44 -0.61
N VAL A 72 -8.15 -2.93 -1.05
CA VAL A 72 -9.17 -3.49 -0.16
C VAL A 72 -9.18 -5.00 -0.31
N LEU A 73 -8.85 -5.70 0.77
CA LEU A 73 -8.96 -7.15 0.85
C LEU A 73 -10.35 -7.50 1.40
N GLU A 74 -11.16 -8.19 0.59
CA GLU A 74 -12.52 -8.57 0.97
C GLU A 74 -12.57 -9.80 1.88
N LYS A 75 -11.44 -10.49 2.03
CA LYS A 75 -11.24 -11.64 2.91
C LYS A 75 -9.78 -11.72 3.38
N ASP A 76 -9.51 -12.64 4.29
CA ASP A 76 -8.14 -12.97 4.69
C ASP A 76 -7.41 -13.75 3.59
N PHE A 77 -6.14 -13.42 3.38
CA PHE A 77 -5.24 -14.18 2.50
C PHE A 77 -4.07 -14.72 3.31
N PRO A 78 -3.82 -16.03 3.27
CA PRO A 78 -2.72 -16.64 4.05
C PRO A 78 -1.34 -16.15 3.60
N GLN A 79 -1.16 -15.99 2.29
CA GLN A 79 0.11 -15.62 1.68
C GLN A 79 -0.14 -14.79 0.43
N MET A 80 0.53 -13.65 0.32
CA MET A 80 0.53 -12.83 -0.90
C MET A 80 1.92 -12.28 -1.18
N THR A 81 2.20 -12.06 -2.45
CA THR A 81 3.35 -11.31 -2.93
C THR A 81 2.86 -10.06 -3.64
N ILE A 82 3.46 -8.92 -3.30
CA ILE A 82 3.21 -7.64 -3.96
C ILE A 82 4.53 -7.17 -4.51
N GLN A 83 4.57 -6.94 -5.83
CA GLN A 83 5.79 -6.61 -6.54
C GLN A 83 5.62 -5.37 -7.41
N VAL A 84 6.63 -4.52 -7.38
CA VAL A 84 6.78 -3.38 -8.29
C VAL A 84 7.58 -3.85 -9.50
N ASP A 85 7.13 -3.50 -10.69
CA ASP A 85 7.90 -3.62 -11.94
C ASP A 85 8.08 -2.21 -12.51
N SER A 86 9.31 -1.74 -12.48
CA SER A 86 9.72 -0.43 -13.00
C SER A 86 10.89 -0.54 -14.00
N ASN A 87 11.09 -1.72 -14.60
CA ASN A 87 12.27 -2.06 -15.40
C ASN A 87 13.59 -1.96 -14.62
N GLY A 88 13.60 -2.39 -13.36
CA GLY A 88 14.80 -2.48 -12.52
C GLY A 88 15.28 -1.14 -11.94
N ASN A 89 14.44 -0.12 -11.91
CA ASN A 89 14.76 1.09 -11.16
C ASN A 89 14.73 0.79 -9.65
N ASP A 90 15.50 1.56 -8.90
CA ASP A 90 15.63 1.38 -7.44
C ASP A 90 14.39 1.91 -6.72
N THR A 91 13.36 1.08 -6.68
CA THR A 91 12.08 1.38 -6.03
C THR A 91 12.03 0.82 -4.62
N THR A 92 11.13 1.39 -3.82
CA THR A 92 10.83 0.95 -2.45
C THR A 92 9.33 0.79 -2.27
N LEU A 93 8.91 0.04 -1.27
CA LEU A 93 7.51 -0.26 -1.05
C LEU A 93 7.19 -0.21 0.44
N LEU A 94 6.12 0.50 0.80
CA LEU A 94 5.56 0.49 2.14
C LEU A 94 4.07 0.24 2.06
N ILE A 95 3.59 -0.72 2.84
CA ILE A 95 2.18 -1.07 2.95
C ILE A 95 1.75 -0.98 4.41
N GLN A 96 0.74 -0.18 4.66
CA GLN A 96 0.13 0.01 5.98
C GLN A 96 -1.29 -0.54 5.97
N GLY A 97 -1.58 -1.45 6.86
CA GLY A 97 -2.93 -1.99 7.02
C GLY A 97 -2.96 -3.42 7.58
N PRO A 98 -4.18 -3.89 7.94
CA PRO A 98 -5.47 -3.19 7.88
C PRO A 98 -5.67 -2.12 8.96
N ASP A 99 -4.83 -2.09 9.97
CA ASP A 99 -4.76 -1.04 10.99
C ASP A 99 -3.56 -0.10 10.72
N GLN A 100 -3.44 0.96 11.50
CA GLN A 100 -2.39 1.96 11.33
C GLN A 100 -1.01 1.51 11.82
N THR A 101 -0.94 0.41 12.56
CA THR A 101 0.30 -0.06 13.19
C THR A 101 0.95 -1.25 12.47
N THR A 102 0.19 -1.94 11.61
CA THR A 102 0.72 -3.06 10.84
C THR A 102 1.36 -2.56 9.56
N ILE A 103 2.68 -2.57 9.53
CA ILE A 103 3.52 -2.06 8.45
C ILE A 103 4.32 -3.21 7.82
N ARG A 104 4.40 -3.19 6.49
CA ARG A 104 5.26 -4.06 5.69
C ARG A 104 6.09 -3.20 4.76
N CYS A 105 7.39 -3.44 4.71
CA CYS A 105 8.31 -2.70 3.86
C CYS A 105 9.07 -3.65 2.94
N GLY A 106 9.30 -3.21 1.72
CA GLY A 106 10.04 -3.95 0.71
C GLY A 106 11.05 -3.07 -0.01
N ASP A 107 12.09 -3.73 -0.47
CA ASP A 107 13.19 -3.17 -1.22
C ASP A 107 13.54 -4.13 -2.36
N ASP A 108 14.79 -4.33 -2.67
CA ASP A 108 15.27 -5.17 -3.76
C ASP A 108 14.62 -6.56 -3.78
N THR A 109 14.38 -7.07 -4.98
CA THR A 109 13.89 -8.43 -5.24
C THR A 109 15.02 -9.26 -5.86
N GLY A 110 15.67 -10.09 -5.04
CA GLY A 110 16.84 -10.86 -5.52
C GLY A 110 17.93 -9.94 -6.06
N LYS A 111 18.24 -10.05 -7.35
CA LYS A 111 19.21 -9.18 -8.03
C LYS A 111 18.59 -7.94 -8.68
N SER A 112 17.26 -7.85 -8.71
CA SER A 112 16.55 -6.68 -9.22
C SER A 112 16.41 -5.62 -8.12
N LYS A 113 16.51 -4.36 -8.50
CA LYS A 113 16.23 -3.23 -7.63
C LYS A 113 14.75 -2.87 -7.54
N ASP A 114 13.88 -3.59 -8.25
CA ASP A 114 12.44 -3.47 -8.08
C ASP A 114 12.00 -4.02 -6.72
N ALA A 115 11.23 -3.22 -6.00
CA ALA A 115 10.77 -3.57 -4.67
C ALA A 115 9.71 -4.67 -4.68
N SER A 116 9.75 -5.53 -3.67
CA SER A 116 8.69 -6.50 -3.43
C SER A 116 8.49 -6.79 -1.94
N ILE A 117 7.29 -7.27 -1.63
CA ILE A 117 6.93 -7.81 -0.32
C ILE A 117 6.27 -9.16 -0.54
N SER A 118 6.86 -10.21 0.03
CA SER A 118 6.25 -11.53 0.12
C SER A 118 6.03 -11.85 1.59
N ASP A 119 4.77 -11.96 2.00
CA ASP A 119 4.43 -12.09 3.42
C ASP A 119 3.15 -12.89 3.62
N ARG A 120 2.90 -13.22 4.87
CA ARG A 120 1.77 -14.02 5.34
C ARG A 120 0.80 -13.20 6.20
N ASN A 121 -0.35 -13.79 6.48
CA ASN A 121 -1.35 -13.26 7.42
C ASN A 121 -1.89 -11.88 7.00
N TRP A 122 -2.34 -11.79 5.77
CA TRP A 122 -3.03 -10.62 5.27
C TRP A 122 -4.49 -10.69 5.71
N LYS A 123 -4.87 -9.85 6.64
CA LYS A 123 -6.24 -9.80 7.15
C LYS A 123 -7.14 -8.98 6.24
N ARG A 124 -8.42 -9.34 6.20
CA ARG A 124 -9.45 -8.52 5.57
C ARG A 124 -9.36 -7.08 6.04
N GLY A 125 -9.51 -6.12 5.14
CA GLY A 125 -9.51 -4.71 5.45
C GLY A 125 -8.88 -3.84 4.38
N THR A 126 -8.63 -2.59 4.73
CA THR A 126 -8.12 -1.56 3.83
C THR A 126 -6.63 -1.33 4.09
N TYR A 127 -5.86 -1.33 3.00
CA TYR A 127 -4.41 -1.15 3.01
C TYR A 127 -4.03 0.06 2.19
N ARG A 128 -3.09 0.86 2.70
CA ARG A 128 -2.47 1.99 2.02
C ARG A 128 -1.13 1.56 1.46
N ILE A 129 -0.86 1.88 0.21
CA ILE A 129 0.37 1.48 -0.49
C ILE A 129 1.09 2.72 -0.98
N TRP A 130 2.36 2.86 -0.59
CA TRP A 130 3.29 3.85 -1.11
C TRP A 130 4.36 3.13 -1.92
N VAL A 131 4.54 3.55 -3.16
CA VAL A 131 5.65 3.14 -4.02
C VAL A 131 6.63 4.28 -4.09
N GLY A 132 7.80 4.07 -3.54
CA GLY A 132 8.85 5.07 -3.47
C GLY A 132 10.07 4.72 -4.32
N THR A 133 11.06 5.60 -4.22
CA THR A 133 12.39 5.40 -4.80
C THR A 133 13.46 5.60 -3.75
N PHE A 134 14.61 4.93 -3.94
CA PHE A 134 15.76 5.09 -3.04
C PHE A 134 16.24 6.55 -3.00
N ASN A 135 16.25 7.23 -4.14
CA ASN A 135 16.58 8.65 -4.23
C ASN A 135 15.31 9.52 -4.19
N PRO A 136 15.31 10.64 -3.43
CA PRO A 136 14.15 11.51 -3.37
C PRO A 136 13.84 12.17 -4.72
N GLY A 137 12.55 12.35 -5.02
CA GLY A 137 12.06 13.08 -6.17
C GLY A 137 12.17 12.37 -7.51
N ALA A 138 12.63 11.13 -7.55
CA ALA A 138 12.74 10.39 -8.80
C ALA A 138 11.36 10.00 -9.33
N LYS A 139 11.12 10.23 -10.63
CA LYS A 139 9.90 9.81 -11.33
C LYS A 139 10.17 8.56 -12.14
N ARG A 140 9.49 7.46 -11.79
CA ARG A 140 9.57 6.16 -12.46
C ARG A 140 8.17 5.61 -12.66
N ASP A 141 7.83 5.28 -13.89
CA ASP A 141 6.61 4.54 -14.17
C ASP A 141 6.73 3.13 -13.64
N TYR A 142 5.66 2.58 -13.10
CA TYR A 142 5.64 1.20 -12.60
C TYR A 142 4.29 0.52 -12.83
N THR A 143 4.35 -0.79 -12.81
CA THR A 143 3.21 -1.69 -12.62
C THR A 143 3.36 -2.34 -11.24
N LEU A 144 2.29 -2.31 -10.45
CA LEU A 144 2.21 -3.02 -9.18
C LEU A 144 1.36 -4.27 -9.37
N GLN A 145 1.90 -5.43 -9.02
CA GLN A 145 1.25 -6.72 -9.16
C GLN A 145 1.06 -7.36 -7.79
N VAL A 146 -0.16 -7.80 -7.52
CA VAL A 146 -0.52 -8.56 -6.33
C VAL A 146 -0.88 -9.98 -6.74
N GLU A 147 -0.21 -10.95 -6.13
CA GLU A 147 -0.43 -12.37 -6.38
C GLU A 147 -0.73 -13.09 -5.06
N GLN A 148 -1.79 -13.90 -5.05
CA GLN A 148 -2.04 -14.83 -3.94
C GLN A 148 -1.29 -16.14 -4.18
N GLN A 149 -0.89 -16.76 -3.09
CA GLN A 149 -0.19 -18.04 -3.13
C GLN A 149 -0.94 -19.10 -2.32
#